data_bdfcb70b3a36b09d36a7fc1b5f9a64ab
#
_entry.id   bdfcb70b3a36b09d36a7fc1b5f9a64ab
#
_cell.length_a   1.000
_cell.length_b   1.000
_cell.length_c   1.000
_cell.angle_alpha   90.00
_cell.angle_beta   90.00
_cell.angle_gamma   90.00
#
_symmetry.space_group_name_H-M   'P 1'
#
loop_
_entity.id
_entity.type
_entity.pdbx_description
1 polymer ?
#
loop_
_entity_poly.entity_id
_entity_poly.type
_entity_poly.pdbx_seq_one_letter_code
_entity_poly.pdbx_strand_id
1 'polypeptide(L)'
;MSASISIVIADSSPVFRYGLKSILDTKPGYNVVAEIETGEDLERWLKSNKPDLIIMDCLASGFSVDTVVVCSRLSKKTRLLAITSSHSGQSIVNALRAGITSYVKKDCSMDEVLEAIEETSNGGTFFCGQILGAIQAENIDVSDLELADYTCDPVLLTEREIEVLTHISEGKTNVQIAEKLFLSSHTVNTHRKNIMQKLGVNNTASMVMYAVKSGFVSPNRFLFTNS
;
A
#
# COMPACT_ATOMS: atom_id res chain seq x y z
N MET A 1 16.57 -26.94 6.40
CA MET A 1 16.09 -25.78 7.17
C MET A 1 16.11 -24.61 6.22
N SER A 2 14.97 -24.01 5.90
CA SER A 2 14.92 -22.78 5.10
C SER A 2 15.68 -21.70 5.85
N ALA A 3 16.57 -20.97 5.17
CA ALA A 3 17.31 -19.87 5.79
C ALA A 3 16.29 -18.82 6.25
N SER A 4 16.43 -18.33 7.49
CA SER A 4 15.57 -17.26 8.00
C SER A 4 15.99 -15.94 7.36
N ILE A 5 15.02 -15.17 6.88
CA ILE A 5 15.21 -13.85 6.26
C ILE A 5 15.52 -12.84 7.38
N SER A 6 16.67 -12.19 7.29
CA SER A 6 17.09 -11.15 8.23
C SER A 6 16.47 -9.79 7.87
N ILE A 7 15.70 -9.22 8.79
CA ILE A 7 14.91 -8.00 8.56
C ILE A 7 15.37 -6.89 9.50
N VAL A 8 15.56 -5.70 8.97
CA VAL A 8 15.69 -4.46 9.75
C VAL A 8 14.39 -3.66 9.63
N ILE A 9 13.89 -3.14 10.75
CA ILE A 9 12.76 -2.21 10.78
C ILE A 9 13.31 -0.81 11.10
N ALA A 10 13.17 0.12 10.16
CA ALA A 10 13.71 1.48 10.24
C ALA A 10 12.57 2.51 10.16
N ASP A 11 12.12 3.03 11.29
CA ASP A 11 11.00 3.97 11.41
C ASP A 11 11.17 4.84 12.65
N SER A 12 10.81 6.10 12.60
CA SER A 12 10.86 6.99 13.77
C SER A 12 9.79 6.67 14.82
N SER A 13 8.69 5.98 14.43
CA SER A 13 7.61 5.60 15.34
C SER A 13 7.94 4.32 16.13
N PRO A 14 8.15 4.40 17.45
CA PRO A 14 8.41 3.20 18.26
C PRO A 14 7.22 2.23 18.25
N VAL A 15 5.99 2.75 18.18
CA VAL A 15 4.77 1.91 18.16
C VAL A 15 4.73 1.08 16.86
N PHE A 16 5.11 1.67 15.73
CA PHE A 16 5.16 0.94 14.47
C PHE A 16 6.24 -0.14 14.50
N ARG A 17 7.46 0.20 14.95
CA ARG A 17 8.55 -0.79 15.05
C ARG A 17 8.15 -1.96 15.94
N TYR A 18 7.65 -1.67 17.14
CA TYR A 18 7.23 -2.68 18.11
C TYR A 18 6.09 -3.57 17.58
N GLY A 19 5.08 -2.93 16.97
CA GLY A 19 3.93 -3.64 16.42
C GLY A 19 4.33 -4.59 15.28
N LEU A 20 5.07 -4.09 14.31
CA LEU A 20 5.52 -4.90 13.16
C LEU A 20 6.46 -6.03 13.61
N LYS A 21 7.41 -5.73 14.50
CA LYS A 21 8.29 -6.77 15.07
C LYS A 21 7.50 -7.86 15.78
N SER A 22 6.54 -7.48 16.63
CA SER A 22 5.72 -8.46 17.37
C SER A 22 4.95 -9.39 16.42
N ILE A 23 4.49 -8.89 15.28
CA ILE A 23 3.81 -9.70 14.27
C ILE A 23 4.81 -10.62 13.56
N LEU A 24 5.96 -10.09 13.12
CA LEU A 24 6.96 -10.87 12.42
C LEU A 24 7.56 -11.98 13.29
N ASP A 25 7.74 -11.74 14.59
CA ASP A 25 8.22 -12.73 15.55
C ASP A 25 7.27 -13.96 15.69
N THR A 26 6.00 -13.82 15.29
CA THR A 26 5.04 -14.94 15.24
C THR A 26 5.11 -15.76 13.96
N LYS A 27 5.83 -15.29 12.94
CA LYS A 27 5.88 -15.92 11.63
C LYS A 27 7.18 -16.70 11.44
N PRO A 28 7.13 -18.01 11.14
CA PRO A 28 8.34 -18.77 10.86
C PRO A 28 9.03 -18.24 9.59
N GLY A 29 10.35 -18.19 9.61
CA GLY A 29 11.15 -17.78 8.46
C GLY A 29 11.57 -16.30 8.46
N TYR A 30 11.08 -15.47 9.36
CA TYR A 30 11.53 -14.09 9.54
C TYR A 30 12.31 -13.91 10.84
N ASN A 31 13.34 -13.05 10.79
CA ASN A 31 14.16 -12.71 11.95
C ASN A 31 14.45 -11.20 11.94
N VAL A 32 13.83 -10.46 12.85
CA VAL A 32 14.09 -9.02 13.01
C VAL A 32 15.42 -8.85 13.75
N VAL A 33 16.47 -8.47 13.02
CA VAL A 33 17.84 -8.34 13.51
C VAL A 33 18.17 -6.98 14.10
N ALA A 34 17.41 -5.94 13.73
CA ALA A 34 17.55 -4.60 14.31
C ALA A 34 16.26 -3.79 14.15
N GLU A 35 16.05 -2.90 15.13
CA GLU A 35 15.05 -1.82 15.10
C GLU A 35 15.82 -0.50 15.17
N ILE A 36 15.61 0.39 14.19
CA ILE A 36 16.41 1.60 14.00
C ILE A 36 15.49 2.80 13.88
N GLU A 37 15.85 3.88 14.59
CA GLU A 37 15.00 5.06 14.73
C GLU A 37 15.36 6.20 13.78
N THR A 38 16.60 6.26 13.33
CA THR A 38 17.11 7.33 12.44
C THR A 38 17.86 6.80 11.25
N GLY A 39 17.91 7.59 10.17
CA GLY A 39 18.70 7.27 8.98
C GLY A 39 20.20 7.18 9.27
N GLU A 40 20.73 8.05 10.15
CA GLU A 40 22.16 8.04 10.53
C GLU A 40 22.53 6.72 11.25
N ASP A 41 21.68 6.23 12.14
CA ASP A 41 21.90 4.97 12.82
C ASP A 41 21.82 3.79 11.85
N LEU A 42 20.87 3.85 10.89
CA LEU A 42 20.76 2.84 9.83
C LEU A 42 22.04 2.78 8.98
N GLU A 43 22.52 3.92 8.53
CA GLU A 43 23.76 4.01 7.77
C GLU A 43 24.96 3.47 8.55
N ARG A 44 25.05 3.82 9.84
CA ARG A 44 26.12 3.34 10.73
C ARG A 44 26.05 1.82 10.89
N TRP A 45 24.85 1.29 11.10
CA TRP A 45 24.62 -0.15 11.29
C TRP A 45 24.95 -0.96 10.03
N LEU A 46 24.61 -0.45 8.84
CA LEU A 46 24.84 -1.09 7.54
C LEU A 46 26.33 -1.20 7.16
N LYS A 47 27.23 -0.44 7.79
CA LYS A 47 28.66 -0.55 7.54
C LYS A 47 29.20 -1.93 7.92
N SER A 48 28.62 -2.57 8.95
CA SER A 48 29.05 -3.85 9.48
C SER A 48 28.04 -4.98 9.31
N ASN A 49 26.83 -4.69 8.84
CA ASN A 49 25.76 -5.65 8.74
C ASN A 49 25.11 -5.62 7.35
N LYS A 50 24.59 -6.75 6.91
CA LYS A 50 23.97 -6.94 5.59
C LYS A 50 22.68 -7.74 5.75
N PRO A 51 21.55 -7.10 6.06
CA PRO A 51 20.25 -7.76 6.15
C PRO A 51 19.76 -8.15 4.75
N ASP A 52 18.83 -9.09 4.70
CA ASP A 52 18.15 -9.46 3.45
C ASP A 52 17.13 -8.40 3.06
N LEU A 53 16.41 -7.84 4.04
CA LEU A 53 15.35 -6.85 3.84
C LEU A 53 15.49 -5.70 4.84
N ILE A 54 15.29 -4.47 4.35
CA ILE A 54 15.04 -3.29 5.18
C ILE A 54 13.60 -2.84 4.92
N ILE A 55 12.79 -2.82 5.97
CA ILE A 55 11.46 -2.21 5.98
C ILE A 55 11.63 -0.81 6.56
N MET A 56 11.28 0.23 5.80
CA MET A 56 11.54 1.60 6.23
C MET A 56 10.42 2.58 5.91
N ASP A 57 10.24 3.58 6.77
CA ASP A 57 9.55 4.81 6.40
C ASP A 57 10.59 5.86 5.98
N CYS A 58 10.90 5.87 4.69
CA CYS A 58 11.91 6.75 4.11
C CYS A 58 11.51 8.24 4.09
N LEU A 59 10.29 8.57 4.51
CA LEU A 59 9.76 9.93 4.55
C LEU A 59 9.41 10.37 5.98
N ALA A 60 9.64 9.51 6.97
CA ALA A 60 9.46 9.86 8.38
C ALA A 60 10.56 10.81 8.88
N SER A 61 10.30 11.47 10.01
CA SER A 61 11.30 12.33 10.68
C SER A 61 12.59 11.56 10.96
N GLY A 62 13.73 12.14 10.62
CA GLY A 62 15.04 11.49 10.77
C GLY A 62 15.44 10.54 9.63
N PHE A 63 14.58 10.39 8.62
CA PHE A 63 14.87 9.68 7.37
C PHE A 63 14.70 10.60 6.18
N SER A 64 15.26 10.23 5.04
CA SER A 64 15.15 10.98 3.78
C SER A 64 15.35 10.04 2.59
N VAL A 65 15.06 10.54 1.39
CA VAL A 65 15.38 9.84 0.14
C VAL A 65 16.88 9.59 0.01
N ASP A 66 17.74 10.49 0.54
CA ASP A 66 19.20 10.26 0.55
C ASP A 66 19.59 9.05 1.39
N THR A 67 18.88 8.80 2.51
CA THR A 67 19.07 7.56 3.30
C THR A 67 18.84 6.32 2.43
N VAL A 68 17.83 6.32 1.56
CA VAL A 68 17.55 5.21 0.63
C VAL A 68 18.74 5.02 -0.32
N VAL A 69 19.26 6.10 -0.91
CA VAL A 69 20.42 6.07 -1.83
C VAL A 69 21.64 5.47 -1.12
N VAL A 70 21.89 5.87 0.12
CA VAL A 70 23.03 5.35 0.91
C VAL A 70 22.83 3.87 1.21
N CYS A 71 21.63 3.44 1.63
CA CYS A 71 21.32 2.03 1.88
C CYS A 71 21.57 1.16 0.63
N SER A 72 21.08 1.60 -0.53
CA SER A 72 21.26 0.90 -1.81
C SER A 72 22.75 0.76 -2.21
N ARG A 73 23.57 1.77 -1.89
CA ARG A 73 25.02 1.73 -2.15
C ARG A 73 25.77 0.81 -1.19
N LEU A 74 25.43 0.89 0.11
CA LEU A 74 26.11 0.12 1.15
C LEU A 74 25.79 -1.37 1.08
N SER A 75 24.61 -1.74 0.63
CA SER A 75 24.16 -3.13 0.58
C SER A 75 23.35 -3.45 -0.68
N LYS A 76 24.05 -3.70 -1.78
CA LYS A 76 23.46 -3.96 -3.11
C LYS A 76 22.53 -5.20 -3.17
N LYS A 77 22.66 -6.12 -2.23
CA LYS A 77 21.82 -7.33 -2.17
C LYS A 77 20.60 -7.18 -1.27
N THR A 78 20.62 -6.20 -0.37
CA THR A 78 19.50 -5.91 0.52
C THR A 78 18.33 -5.31 -0.27
N ARG A 79 17.16 -5.85 -0.07
CA ARG A 79 15.91 -5.32 -0.64
C ARG A 79 15.36 -4.20 0.25
N LEU A 80 14.71 -3.22 -0.35
CA LEU A 80 14.16 -2.06 0.35
C LEU A 80 12.63 -2.02 0.15
N LEU A 81 11.89 -2.26 1.22
CA LEU A 81 10.44 -2.11 1.27
C LEU A 81 10.08 -0.82 2.00
N ALA A 82 9.46 0.12 1.32
CA ALA A 82 8.91 1.30 1.98
C ALA A 82 7.52 1.02 2.55
N ILE A 83 7.31 1.35 3.83
CA ILE A 83 5.98 1.36 4.46
C ILE A 83 5.77 2.75 5.07
N THR A 84 4.99 3.60 4.39
CA THR A 84 4.86 5.01 4.76
C THR A 84 3.42 5.43 5.02
N SER A 85 3.24 6.57 5.67
CA SER A 85 1.95 7.25 5.71
C SER A 85 1.58 7.80 4.31
N SER A 86 0.46 8.49 4.18
CA SER A 86 0.03 9.06 2.89
C SER A 86 0.98 10.19 2.44
N HIS A 87 1.50 10.10 1.21
CA HIS A 87 2.39 11.07 0.61
C HIS A 87 1.98 11.38 -0.84
N SER A 88 2.56 12.44 -1.43
CA SER A 88 2.34 12.77 -2.84
C SER A 88 2.97 11.71 -3.76
N GLY A 89 2.39 11.55 -4.95
CA GLY A 89 2.94 10.67 -5.99
C GLY A 89 4.40 11.00 -6.31
N GLN A 90 4.75 12.29 -6.33
CA GLN A 90 6.14 12.73 -6.55
C GLN A 90 7.10 12.22 -5.47
N SER A 91 6.71 12.25 -4.20
CA SER A 91 7.55 11.72 -3.10
C SER A 91 7.75 10.20 -3.24
N ILE A 92 6.71 9.48 -3.63
CA ILE A 92 6.76 8.04 -3.87
C ILE A 92 7.73 7.74 -5.04
N VAL A 93 7.59 8.43 -6.17
CA VAL A 93 8.44 8.24 -7.35
C VAL A 93 9.90 8.56 -7.03
N ASN A 94 10.18 9.62 -6.27
CA ASN A 94 11.53 9.93 -5.83
C ASN A 94 12.15 8.82 -4.96
N ALA A 95 11.36 8.20 -4.08
CA ALA A 95 11.82 7.07 -3.27
C ALA A 95 12.12 5.83 -4.12
N LEU A 96 11.28 5.53 -5.13
CA LEU A 96 11.51 4.44 -6.08
C LEU A 96 12.79 4.67 -6.88
N ARG A 97 13.01 5.87 -7.42
CA ARG A 97 14.24 6.24 -8.12
C ARG A 97 15.49 6.16 -7.25
N ALA A 98 15.33 6.35 -5.94
CA ALA A 98 16.42 6.21 -4.98
C ALA A 98 16.80 4.75 -4.69
N GLY A 99 15.94 3.78 -5.03
CA GLY A 99 16.20 2.36 -4.86
C GLY A 99 15.22 1.58 -4.01
N ILE A 100 14.08 2.17 -3.62
CA ILE A 100 12.98 1.40 -3.03
C ILE A 100 12.49 0.38 -4.07
N THR A 101 12.36 -0.88 -3.68
CA THR A 101 11.94 -1.96 -4.56
C THR A 101 10.47 -2.33 -4.40
N SER A 102 9.89 -2.07 -3.25
CA SER A 102 8.46 -2.30 -2.98
C SER A 102 7.90 -1.17 -2.11
N TYR A 103 6.60 -0.89 -2.26
CA TYR A 103 6.02 0.26 -1.56
C TYR A 103 4.58 -0.02 -1.10
N VAL A 104 4.33 0.16 0.19
CA VAL A 104 3.03 -0.07 0.85
C VAL A 104 2.69 1.12 1.73
N LYS A 105 1.42 1.39 1.97
CA LYS A 105 0.98 2.40 2.94
C LYS A 105 0.76 1.78 4.32
N LYS A 106 1.00 2.57 5.38
CA LYS A 106 0.80 2.14 6.79
C LYS A 106 -0.66 1.79 7.12
N ASP A 107 -1.62 2.24 6.33
CA ASP A 107 -3.04 1.95 6.48
C ASP A 107 -3.54 0.75 5.64
N CYS A 108 -2.64 0.07 4.93
CA CYS A 108 -2.93 -1.20 4.29
C CYS A 108 -3.24 -2.29 5.31
N SER A 109 -3.94 -3.34 4.87
CA SER A 109 -4.20 -4.49 5.73
C SER A 109 -2.90 -5.20 6.11
N MET A 110 -2.90 -5.91 7.25
CA MET A 110 -1.73 -6.66 7.66
C MET A 110 -1.39 -7.78 6.67
N ASP A 111 -2.39 -8.35 6.00
CA ASP A 111 -2.17 -9.37 4.98
C ASP A 111 -1.40 -8.80 3.78
N GLU A 112 -1.74 -7.59 3.31
CA GLU A 112 -0.99 -6.90 2.25
C GLU A 112 0.44 -6.58 2.67
N VAL A 113 0.65 -6.17 3.94
CA VAL A 113 1.99 -5.91 4.47
C VAL A 113 2.84 -7.19 4.49
N LEU A 114 2.27 -8.31 4.92
CA LEU A 114 2.96 -9.61 4.95
C LEU A 114 3.27 -10.12 3.55
N GLU A 115 2.34 -9.98 2.61
CA GLU A 115 2.52 -10.31 1.20
C GLU A 115 3.65 -9.46 0.58
N ALA A 116 3.68 -8.15 0.86
CA ALA A 116 4.75 -7.26 0.42
C ALA A 116 6.13 -7.69 0.97
N ILE A 117 6.19 -8.10 2.24
CA ILE A 117 7.43 -8.60 2.86
C ILE A 117 7.87 -9.89 2.18
N GLU A 118 6.97 -10.84 1.96
CA GLU A 118 7.26 -12.12 1.33
C GLU A 118 7.76 -11.92 -0.10
N GLU A 119 7.02 -11.17 -0.91
CA GLU A 119 7.34 -10.92 -2.32
C GLU A 119 8.67 -10.19 -2.46
N THR A 120 8.88 -9.13 -1.67
CA THR A 120 10.14 -8.38 -1.68
C THR A 120 11.33 -9.23 -1.26
N SER A 121 11.17 -10.05 -0.24
CA SER A 121 12.22 -10.94 0.26
C SER A 121 12.64 -11.99 -0.76
N ASN A 122 11.70 -12.47 -1.57
CA ASN A 122 11.93 -13.42 -2.67
C ASN A 122 12.54 -12.77 -3.92
N GLY A 123 12.76 -11.46 -3.88
CA GLY A 123 13.39 -10.70 -4.98
C GLY A 123 12.41 -10.10 -5.97
N GLY A 124 11.11 -10.26 -5.71
CA GLY A 124 10.04 -9.58 -6.44
C GLY A 124 9.85 -8.15 -5.99
N THR A 125 8.76 -7.55 -6.43
CA THR A 125 8.37 -6.18 -6.12
C THR A 125 6.88 -6.16 -5.81
N PHE A 126 6.47 -5.30 -4.88
CA PHE A 126 5.09 -5.19 -4.45
C PHE A 126 4.67 -3.72 -4.31
N PHE A 127 3.53 -3.36 -4.88
CA PHE A 127 2.95 -2.03 -4.73
C PHE A 127 1.47 -2.17 -4.38
N CYS A 128 1.06 -1.64 -3.23
CA CYS A 128 -0.37 -1.61 -2.93
C CYS A 128 -1.12 -0.66 -3.89
N GLY A 129 -2.39 -0.97 -4.18
CA GLY A 129 -3.21 -0.22 -5.14
C GLY A 129 -3.29 1.29 -4.85
N GLN A 130 -3.21 1.69 -3.58
CA GLN A 130 -3.22 3.10 -3.18
C GLN A 130 -1.95 3.86 -3.63
N ILE A 131 -0.79 3.18 -3.68
CA ILE A 131 0.47 3.77 -4.15
C ILE A 131 0.41 4.01 -5.66
N LEU A 132 -0.05 3.02 -6.42
CA LEU A 132 -0.20 3.15 -7.86
C LEU A 132 -1.21 4.25 -8.22
N GLY A 133 -2.33 4.31 -7.49
CA GLY A 133 -3.32 5.37 -7.65
C GLY A 133 -2.79 6.78 -7.37
N ALA A 134 -1.93 6.94 -6.36
CA ALA A 134 -1.31 8.23 -6.05
C ALA A 134 -0.35 8.71 -7.14
N ILE A 135 0.43 7.81 -7.75
CA ILE A 135 1.33 8.11 -8.87
C ILE A 135 0.52 8.51 -10.10
N GLN A 136 -0.52 7.75 -10.43
CA GLN A 136 -1.38 8.01 -11.60
C GLN A 136 -2.14 9.34 -11.49
N ALA A 137 -2.63 9.68 -10.30
CA ALA A 137 -3.40 10.91 -10.07
C ALA A 137 -2.59 12.19 -10.35
N GLU A 138 -1.27 12.14 -10.20
CA GLU A 138 -0.38 13.28 -10.43
C GLU A 138 0.24 13.32 -11.85
N ASN A 139 -0.12 12.36 -12.74
CA ASN A 139 0.40 12.24 -14.11
C ASN A 139 1.93 12.33 -14.19
N ILE A 140 2.64 11.72 -13.23
CA ILE A 140 4.10 11.74 -13.20
C ILE A 140 4.64 10.77 -14.24
N ASP A 141 5.64 11.21 -15.02
CA ASP A 141 6.36 10.33 -15.93
C ASP A 141 7.18 9.30 -15.12
N VAL A 142 6.86 8.04 -15.31
CA VAL A 142 7.50 6.88 -14.66
C VAL A 142 8.03 5.88 -15.69
N SER A 143 8.24 6.32 -16.93
CA SER A 143 8.74 5.49 -18.03
C SER A 143 10.15 4.90 -17.77
N ASP A 144 10.89 5.51 -16.86
CA ASP A 144 12.21 5.07 -16.37
C ASP A 144 12.12 4.00 -15.26
N LEU A 145 10.94 3.80 -14.70
CA LEU A 145 10.68 2.79 -13.68
C LEU A 145 9.98 1.60 -14.35
N GLU A 146 10.53 0.40 -14.17
CA GLU A 146 9.91 -0.84 -14.67
C GLU A 146 8.64 -1.15 -13.86
N LEU A 147 7.66 -0.23 -13.85
CA LEU A 147 6.39 -0.40 -13.15
C LEU A 147 5.37 -1.24 -13.96
N ALA A 148 5.71 -1.59 -15.21
CA ALA A 148 4.79 -2.27 -16.13
C ALA A 148 4.50 -3.74 -15.78
N ASP A 149 5.36 -4.39 -14.98
CA ASP A 149 5.25 -5.81 -14.61
C ASP A 149 4.71 -6.01 -13.17
N TYR A 150 4.28 -4.94 -12.51
CA TYR A 150 3.83 -5.04 -11.13
C TYR A 150 2.36 -5.44 -11.03
N THR A 151 2.15 -6.69 -10.77
CA THR A 151 0.87 -7.32 -10.53
C THR A 151 0.43 -7.27 -9.05
N CYS A 152 0.33 -6.08 -8.46
CA CYS A 152 -0.88 -5.80 -7.74
C CYS A 152 -1.74 -4.99 -8.71
N ASP A 153 -2.69 -5.64 -9.34
CA ASP A 153 -3.74 -4.88 -9.99
C ASP A 153 -4.17 -3.81 -8.97
N PRO A 154 -4.02 -2.51 -9.26
CA PRO A 154 -4.79 -1.55 -8.51
C PRO A 154 -6.17 -2.15 -8.52
N VAL A 155 -6.91 -2.08 -7.41
CA VAL A 155 -8.30 -2.55 -7.43
C VAL A 155 -8.99 -1.75 -8.52
N LEU A 156 -8.76 -2.18 -9.78
CA LEU A 156 -9.33 -1.57 -10.96
C LEU A 156 -10.80 -1.96 -10.97
N LEU A 157 -11.54 -1.15 -10.20
CA LEU A 157 -12.97 -1.12 -10.45
C LEU A 157 -13.15 -0.61 -11.88
N THR A 158 -13.83 -1.38 -12.70
CA THR A 158 -14.24 -0.92 -14.03
C THR A 158 -15.09 0.35 -13.87
N GLU A 159 -15.17 1.18 -14.89
CA GLU A 159 -16.06 2.36 -14.89
C GLU A 159 -17.45 2.00 -14.37
N ARG A 160 -17.96 0.85 -14.77
CA ARG A 160 -19.28 0.34 -14.35
C ARG A 160 -19.34 -0.02 -12.87
N GLU A 161 -18.27 -0.57 -12.32
CA GLU A 161 -18.18 -0.84 -10.89
C GLU A 161 -18.04 0.44 -10.06
N ILE A 162 -17.36 1.45 -10.58
CA ILE A 162 -17.26 2.79 -9.95
C ILE A 162 -18.64 3.46 -9.93
N GLU A 163 -19.41 3.42 -11.03
CA GLU A 163 -20.78 3.93 -11.07
C GLU A 163 -21.69 3.25 -10.04
N VAL A 164 -21.62 1.92 -9.98
CA VAL A 164 -22.39 1.14 -9.00
C VAL A 164 -21.95 1.47 -7.57
N LEU A 165 -20.65 1.54 -7.29
CA LEU A 165 -20.09 1.89 -5.98
C LEU A 165 -20.51 3.29 -5.54
N THR A 166 -20.49 4.27 -6.45
CA THR A 166 -20.94 5.63 -6.20
C THR A 166 -22.40 5.65 -5.77
N HIS A 167 -23.26 4.94 -6.49
CA HIS A 167 -24.69 4.89 -6.15
C HIS A 167 -24.98 4.12 -4.85
N ILE A 168 -24.20 3.09 -4.54
CA ILE A 168 -24.25 2.41 -3.23
C ILE A 168 -23.91 3.42 -2.13
N SER A 169 -22.87 4.20 -2.35
CA SER A 169 -22.42 5.21 -1.39
C SER A 169 -23.42 6.37 -1.22
N GLU A 170 -24.24 6.63 -2.23
CA GLU A 170 -25.37 7.56 -2.16
C GLU A 170 -26.61 6.94 -1.45
N GLY A 171 -26.50 5.74 -0.91
CA GLY A 171 -27.58 5.08 -0.16
C GLY A 171 -28.68 4.47 -1.05
N LYS A 172 -28.48 4.33 -2.35
CA LYS A 172 -29.48 3.75 -3.26
C LYS A 172 -29.61 2.24 -3.10
N THR A 173 -30.84 1.77 -3.23
CA THR A 173 -31.15 0.33 -3.27
C THR A 173 -30.74 -0.29 -4.62
N ASN A 174 -30.57 -1.62 -4.66
CA ASN A 174 -30.26 -2.33 -5.90
C ASN A 174 -31.27 -2.05 -7.03
N VAL A 175 -32.55 -1.85 -6.68
CA VAL A 175 -33.61 -1.53 -7.66
C VAL A 175 -33.39 -0.12 -8.24
N GLN A 176 -33.14 0.86 -7.38
CA GLN A 176 -32.88 2.24 -7.81
C GLN A 176 -31.60 2.37 -8.65
N ILE A 177 -30.58 1.59 -8.32
CA ILE A 177 -29.33 1.53 -9.10
C ILE A 177 -29.61 0.89 -10.47
N ALA A 178 -30.35 -0.21 -10.49
CA ALA A 178 -30.72 -0.90 -11.71
C ALA A 178 -31.49 0.01 -12.68
N GLU A 179 -32.47 0.74 -12.18
CA GLU A 179 -33.25 1.74 -12.96
C GLU A 179 -32.33 2.82 -13.53
N LYS A 180 -31.46 3.42 -12.68
CA LYS A 180 -30.58 4.53 -13.12
C LYS A 180 -29.56 4.10 -14.15
N LEU A 181 -29.06 2.90 -14.02
CA LEU A 181 -27.98 2.39 -14.86
C LEU A 181 -28.49 1.50 -16.02
N PHE A 182 -29.80 1.37 -16.18
CA PHE A 182 -30.45 0.51 -17.19
C PHE A 182 -29.97 -0.95 -17.11
N LEU A 183 -29.93 -1.48 -15.88
CA LEU A 183 -29.51 -2.86 -15.57
C LEU A 183 -30.65 -3.65 -14.92
N SER A 184 -30.46 -4.95 -14.77
CA SER A 184 -31.28 -5.75 -13.87
C SER A 184 -30.76 -5.64 -12.42
N SER A 185 -31.64 -5.80 -11.43
CA SER A 185 -31.23 -5.86 -10.02
C SER A 185 -30.27 -7.02 -9.76
N HIS A 186 -30.36 -8.11 -10.53
CA HIS A 186 -29.44 -9.24 -10.49
C HIS A 186 -28.03 -8.82 -10.94
N THR A 187 -27.94 -8.06 -12.03
CA THR A 187 -26.66 -7.52 -12.56
C THR A 187 -26.01 -6.59 -11.55
N VAL A 188 -26.79 -5.71 -10.91
CA VAL A 188 -26.29 -4.83 -9.84
C VAL A 188 -25.73 -5.64 -8.67
N ASN A 189 -26.42 -6.73 -8.27
CA ASN A 189 -25.94 -7.58 -7.20
C ASN A 189 -24.64 -8.32 -7.58
N THR A 190 -24.48 -8.68 -8.85
CA THR A 190 -23.22 -9.26 -9.37
C THR A 190 -22.08 -8.24 -9.29
N HIS A 191 -22.31 -7.00 -9.73
CA HIS A 191 -21.30 -5.93 -9.58
C HIS A 191 -20.93 -5.71 -8.11
N ARG A 192 -21.90 -5.68 -7.18
CA ARG A 192 -21.63 -5.54 -5.73
C ARG A 192 -20.72 -6.66 -5.20
N LYS A 193 -20.97 -7.93 -5.59
CA LYS A 193 -20.12 -9.04 -5.21
C LYS A 193 -18.71 -8.91 -5.77
N ASN A 194 -18.59 -8.54 -7.03
CA ASN A 194 -17.28 -8.33 -7.67
C ASN A 194 -16.51 -7.18 -7.01
N ILE A 195 -17.18 -6.06 -6.71
CA ILE A 195 -16.59 -4.94 -6.00
C ILE A 195 -16.10 -5.40 -4.61
N MET A 196 -16.95 -6.08 -3.83
CA MET A 196 -16.54 -6.60 -2.51
C MET A 196 -15.32 -7.52 -2.60
N GLN A 197 -15.31 -8.42 -3.58
CA GLN A 197 -14.19 -9.34 -3.81
C GLN A 197 -12.91 -8.57 -4.19
N LYS A 198 -13.01 -7.62 -5.13
CA LYS A 198 -11.88 -6.80 -5.57
C LYS A 198 -11.33 -5.90 -4.46
N LEU A 199 -12.21 -5.36 -3.60
CA LEU A 199 -11.84 -4.52 -2.46
C LEU A 199 -11.38 -5.32 -1.23
N GLY A 200 -11.49 -6.65 -1.24
CA GLY A 200 -11.21 -7.48 -0.06
C GLY A 200 -12.15 -7.20 1.13
N VAL A 201 -13.38 -6.69 0.88
CA VAL A 201 -14.35 -6.34 1.93
C VAL A 201 -15.57 -7.25 1.89
N ASN A 202 -16.24 -7.42 3.03
CA ASN A 202 -17.35 -8.34 3.18
C ASN A 202 -18.71 -7.68 3.48
N ASN A 203 -18.77 -6.34 3.51
CA ASN A 203 -20.00 -5.60 3.81
C ASN A 203 -20.08 -4.26 3.09
N THR A 204 -21.32 -3.74 2.99
CA THR A 204 -21.60 -2.47 2.30
C THR A 204 -20.96 -1.26 3.00
N ALA A 205 -20.85 -1.26 4.33
CA ALA A 205 -20.26 -0.14 5.05
C ALA A 205 -18.79 0.04 4.68
N SER A 206 -18.04 -1.06 4.59
CA SER A 206 -16.64 -1.05 4.14
C SER A 206 -16.49 -0.58 2.69
N MET A 207 -17.41 -0.95 1.79
CA MET A 207 -17.45 -0.43 0.41
C MET A 207 -17.64 1.09 0.39
N VAL A 208 -18.58 1.62 1.20
CA VAL A 208 -18.84 3.07 1.32
C VAL A 208 -17.61 3.80 1.88
N MET A 209 -16.99 3.25 2.92
CA MET A 209 -15.76 3.82 3.50
C MET A 209 -14.62 3.86 2.48
N TYR A 210 -14.47 2.82 1.67
CA TYR A 210 -13.51 2.81 0.57
C TYR A 210 -13.81 3.91 -0.45
N ALA A 211 -15.07 4.05 -0.90
CA ALA A 211 -15.48 5.07 -1.87
C ALA A 211 -15.17 6.49 -1.38
N VAL A 212 -15.39 6.75 -0.08
CA VAL A 212 -15.06 8.04 0.56
C VAL A 212 -13.55 8.25 0.63
N LYS A 213 -12.80 7.26 1.10
CA LYS A 213 -11.33 7.34 1.20
C LYS A 213 -10.66 7.54 -0.17
N SER A 214 -11.17 6.87 -1.20
CA SER A 214 -10.65 6.94 -2.57
C SER A 214 -11.14 8.16 -3.36
N GLY A 215 -11.92 9.05 -2.74
CA GLY A 215 -12.41 10.27 -3.37
C GLY A 215 -13.50 10.09 -4.41
N PHE A 216 -14.06 8.87 -4.58
CA PHE A 216 -15.19 8.62 -5.49
C PHE A 216 -16.46 9.34 -5.03
N VAL A 217 -16.57 9.58 -3.71
CA VAL A 217 -17.72 10.26 -3.10
C VAL A 217 -17.26 11.22 -2.01
N SER A 218 -17.75 12.46 -2.06
CA SER A 218 -17.47 13.45 -1.01
C SER A 218 -18.31 13.16 0.25
N PRO A 219 -17.73 13.16 1.46
CA PRO A 219 -18.47 12.99 2.72
C PRO A 219 -19.59 14.01 2.90
N ASN A 220 -19.42 15.23 2.38
CA ASN A 220 -20.36 16.32 2.55
C ASN A 220 -21.64 16.18 1.71
N ARG A 221 -21.71 15.24 0.78
CA ARG A 221 -22.91 15.01 -0.05
C ARG A 221 -24.06 14.34 0.72
N PHE A 222 -23.75 13.71 1.86
CA PHE A 222 -24.73 12.98 2.68
C PHE A 222 -25.39 13.83 3.77
N LEU A 223 -24.80 14.98 4.12
CA LEU A 223 -25.26 15.76 5.27
C LEU A 223 -26.34 16.81 4.91
N PHE A 224 -26.65 17.03 3.63
CA PHE A 224 -27.48 18.16 3.20
C PHE A 224 -28.56 17.83 2.16
N THR A 225 -28.94 16.60 1.93
CA THR A 225 -30.14 16.25 1.16
C THR A 225 -31.25 15.83 2.12
N ASN A 226 -31.75 16.79 2.90
CA ASN A 226 -33.09 16.78 3.42
C ASN A 226 -33.92 17.71 2.51
N SER A 227 -34.74 17.15 1.66
CA SER A 227 -36.06 17.60 1.26
C SER A 227 -36.66 16.65 0.24
#